data_b4e295e1502f747f90148f635244633d
#
_entry.id   b4e295e1502f747f90148f635244633d
#
_cell.length_a   1.000
_cell.length_b   1.000
_cell.length_c   1.000
_cell.angle_alpha   90.00
_cell.angle_beta   90.00
_cell.angle_gamma   90.00
#
_symmetry.space_group_name_H-M   'P 1'
#
loop_
_entity.id
_entity.type
_entity.pdbx_description
1 polymer ?
#
loop_
_entity_poly.entity_id
_entity_poly.type
_entity_poly.pdbx_seq_one_letter_code
_entity_poly.pdbx_strand_id
1 'polypeptide(L)' 'MKKTIKLIDLDCGHCAAKIQKAVQKIDGVNSVEVNFLSQKMVLDAPDDRFDAVLAEAKALIKKIEPDVTVKA' A
#
# COMPACT_ATOMS: atom_id res chain seq x y z
N MET A 1 -10.74 -5.90 7.91
CA MET A 1 -9.45 -5.85 8.62
C MET A 1 -8.65 -4.63 8.18
N LYS A 2 -8.09 -3.93 9.12
CA LYS A 2 -7.34 -2.71 8.86
C LYS A 2 -5.94 -2.87 9.45
N LYS A 3 -4.91 -2.61 8.65
CA LYS A 3 -3.54 -2.81 9.09
C LYS A 3 -2.64 -1.67 8.59
N THR A 4 -1.71 -1.26 9.45
CA THR A 4 -0.70 -0.27 9.09
C THR A 4 0.55 -0.99 8.61
N ILE A 5 1.02 -0.62 7.43
CA ILE A 5 2.16 -1.25 6.77
C ILE A 5 3.23 -0.20 6.55
N LYS A 6 4.48 -0.52 6.87
CA LYS A 6 5.59 0.40 6.67
C LYS A 6 6.05 0.36 5.22
N LEU A 7 6.28 1.55 4.65
CA LEU A 7 6.82 1.71 3.30
C LEU A 7 8.17 2.40 3.43
N ILE A 8 9.23 1.61 3.51
CA ILE A 8 10.58 2.12 3.75
C ILE A 8 11.11 2.77 2.48
N ASP A 9 11.77 3.93 2.65
CA ASP A 9 12.33 4.74 1.56
C ASP A 9 11.27 5.44 0.70
N LEU A 10 10.05 5.56 1.22
CA LEU A 10 9.01 6.36 0.56
C LEU A 10 9.14 7.80 1.05
N ASP A 11 9.80 8.63 0.25
CA ASP A 11 10.09 10.01 0.63
C ASP A 11 9.51 11.04 -0.34
N CYS A 12 8.63 10.63 -1.22
CA CYS A 12 8.06 11.48 -2.26
C CYS A 12 6.53 11.47 -2.19
N GLY A 13 5.94 12.66 -2.05
CA GLY A 13 4.47 12.77 -1.99
C GLY A 13 3.79 12.32 -3.28
N HIS A 14 4.42 12.57 -4.42
CA HIS A 14 3.88 12.13 -5.71
C HIS A 14 3.89 10.59 -5.80
N CYS A 15 4.95 9.97 -5.31
CA CYS A 15 5.05 8.51 -5.28
C CYS A 15 4.00 7.91 -4.37
N ALA A 16 3.77 8.53 -3.21
CA ALA A 16 2.73 8.08 -2.28
C ALA A 16 1.35 8.15 -2.93
N ALA A 17 1.06 9.23 -3.65
CA ALA A 17 -0.22 9.38 -4.34
C ALA A 17 -0.40 8.31 -5.43
N LYS A 18 0.66 8.00 -6.16
CA LYS A 18 0.61 6.94 -7.19
C LYS A 18 0.33 5.57 -6.57
N ILE A 19 1.01 5.26 -5.47
CA ILE A 19 0.81 4.00 -4.75
C ILE A 19 -0.62 3.92 -4.24
N GLN A 20 -1.11 4.97 -3.60
CA GLN A 20 -2.46 5.00 -3.06
C GLN A 20 -3.49 4.76 -4.16
N LYS A 21 -3.33 5.44 -5.28
CA LYS A 21 -4.25 5.30 -6.42
C LYS A 21 -4.24 3.88 -6.98
N ALA A 22 -3.07 3.29 -7.13
CA ALA A 22 -2.94 1.94 -7.68
C ALA A 22 -3.53 0.89 -6.74
N VAL A 23 -3.21 0.98 -5.45
CA VAL A 23 -3.71 0.02 -4.46
C VAL A 23 -5.22 0.16 -4.28
N GLN A 24 -5.75 1.38 -4.36
CA GLN A 24 -7.18 1.63 -4.26
C GLN A 24 -7.98 0.88 -5.34
N LYS A 25 -7.36 0.63 -6.48
CA LYS A 25 -8.00 -0.06 -7.61
C LYS A 25 -8.00 -1.57 -7.48
N ILE A 26 -7.30 -2.13 -6.52
CA ILE A 26 -7.28 -3.57 -6.30
C ILE A 26 -8.66 -4.02 -5.85
N ASP A 27 -9.17 -5.09 -6.48
CA ASP A 27 -10.45 -5.67 -6.10
C ASP A 27 -10.37 -6.23 -4.68
N GLY A 28 -11.30 -5.83 -3.84
CA GLY A 28 -11.32 -6.22 -2.44
C GLY A 28 -10.81 -5.16 -1.47
N VAL A 29 -10.19 -4.09 -1.97
CA VAL A 29 -9.74 -3.00 -1.11
C VAL A 29 -10.92 -2.11 -0.74
N ASN A 30 -11.20 -2.00 0.56
CA ASN A 30 -12.23 -1.08 1.06
C ASN A 30 -11.70 0.35 1.09
N SER A 31 -10.48 0.52 1.60
CA SER A 31 -9.83 1.83 1.62
C SER A 31 -8.32 1.66 1.79
N VAL A 32 -7.59 2.66 1.35
CA VAL A 32 -6.14 2.72 1.52
C VAL A 32 -5.72 4.17 1.68
N GLU A 33 -4.80 4.42 2.59
CA GLU A 33 -4.23 5.73 2.80
C GLU A 33 -2.72 5.60 2.94
N VAL A 34 -1.99 6.36 2.12
CA VAL A 34 -0.53 6.35 2.13
C VAL A 34 -0.04 7.69 2.62
N ASN A 35 0.80 7.67 3.64
CA ASN A 35 1.41 8.87 4.20
C ASN A 35 2.92 8.80 4.04
N PHE A 36 3.48 9.67 3.18
CA PHE A 36 4.92 9.65 2.91
C PHE A 36 5.74 10.27 4.04
N LEU A 37 5.14 11.12 4.85
CA LEU A 37 5.84 11.73 5.98
C LEU A 37 6.16 10.71 7.07
N SER A 38 5.20 9.81 7.35
CA SER A 38 5.40 8.74 8.32
C SER A 38 5.88 7.45 7.65
N GLN A 39 5.91 7.41 6.33
CA GLN A 39 6.28 6.24 5.53
C GLN A 39 5.43 5.02 5.89
N LYS A 40 4.13 5.23 5.95
CA LYS A 40 3.17 4.18 6.33
C LYS A 40 1.98 4.16 5.39
N MET A 41 1.42 2.96 5.25
CA MET A 41 0.20 2.76 4.48
C MET A 41 -0.82 2.07 5.38
N VAL A 42 -2.03 2.63 5.47
CA VAL A 42 -3.14 2.00 6.17
C VAL A 42 -4.03 1.34 5.13
N LEU A 43 -4.11 0.02 5.18
CA LEU A 43 -4.88 -0.77 4.22
C LEU A 43 -6.06 -1.41 4.93
N ASP A 44 -7.26 -1.24 4.36
CA ASP A 44 -8.48 -1.84 4.86
C ASP A 44 -9.07 -2.73 3.78
N ALA A 45 -9.24 -4.01 4.11
CA ALA A 45 -9.81 -5.02 3.22
C ALA A 45 -10.50 -6.09 4.04
N PRO A 46 -11.44 -6.87 3.45
CA PRO A 46 -12.09 -7.96 4.17
C PRO A 46 -11.09 -8.98 4.70
N ASP A 47 -11.36 -9.52 5.88
CA ASP A 47 -10.46 -10.44 6.56
C ASP A 47 -10.09 -11.66 5.70
N ASP A 48 -11.07 -12.21 5.01
CA ASP A 48 -10.87 -13.40 4.18
C ASP A 48 -10.09 -13.13 2.89
N ARG A 49 -9.92 -11.87 2.54
CA ARG A 49 -9.20 -11.48 1.33
C ARG A 49 -7.96 -10.64 1.63
N PHE A 50 -7.72 -10.33 2.89
CA PHE A 50 -6.67 -9.39 3.27
C PHE A 50 -5.30 -9.86 2.80
N ASP A 51 -4.97 -11.12 3.00
CA ASP A 51 -3.65 -11.64 2.61
C ASP A 51 -3.45 -11.56 1.09
N ALA A 52 -4.47 -11.89 0.32
CA ALA A 52 -4.40 -11.80 -1.13
C ALA A 52 -4.26 -10.36 -1.61
N VAL A 53 -5.04 -9.46 -1.00
CA VAL A 53 -4.98 -8.03 -1.32
C VAL A 53 -3.60 -7.46 -0.96
N LEU A 54 -3.07 -7.83 0.20
CA LEU A 54 -1.76 -7.38 0.64
C LEU A 54 -0.65 -7.85 -0.31
N ALA A 55 -0.69 -9.10 -0.73
CA ALA A 55 0.28 -9.63 -1.68
C ALA A 55 0.23 -8.87 -3.00
N GLU A 56 -0.96 -8.59 -3.49
CA GLU A 56 -1.14 -7.84 -4.72
C GLU A 56 -0.67 -6.40 -4.58
N ALA A 57 -0.96 -5.78 -3.43
CA ALA A 57 -0.49 -4.43 -3.13
C ALA A 57 1.03 -4.37 -3.11
N LYS A 58 1.69 -5.34 -2.49
CA LYS A 58 3.15 -5.41 -2.47
C LYS A 58 3.73 -5.48 -3.88
N ALA A 59 3.16 -6.32 -4.72
CA ALA A 59 3.61 -6.47 -6.10
C ALA A 59 3.44 -5.17 -6.88
N LEU A 60 2.32 -4.48 -6.71
CA LEU A 60 2.07 -3.20 -7.37
C LEU A 60 3.04 -2.13 -6.92
N ILE A 61 3.29 -2.03 -5.61
CA ILE A 61 4.20 -1.04 -5.05
C ILE A 61 5.60 -1.25 -5.62
N LYS A 62 6.04 -2.50 -5.67
CA LYS A 62 7.37 -2.82 -6.21
C LYS A 62 7.48 -2.48 -7.69
N LYS A 63 6.39 -2.62 -8.43
CA LYS A 63 6.35 -2.30 -9.85
C LYS A 63 6.38 -0.79 -10.09
N ILE A 64 5.66 -0.02 -9.28
CA ILE A 64 5.55 1.43 -9.42
C ILE A 64 6.78 2.13 -8.85
N GLU A 65 7.21 1.72 -7.68
CA GLU A 65 8.35 2.29 -6.96
C GLU A 65 9.26 1.16 -6.48
N PRO A 66 10.17 0.68 -7.34
CA PRO A 66 11.06 -0.45 -6.98
C PRO A 66 11.95 -0.17 -5.77
N ASP A 67 12.22 1.11 -5.49
CA ASP A 67 13.08 1.50 -4.38
C ASP A 67 12.38 1.44 -3.02
N VAL A 68 11.06 1.36 -3.02
CA VAL A 68 10.29 1.29 -1.77
C VAL A 68 10.20 -0.15 -1.30
N THR A 69 10.51 -0.36 -0.01
CA THR A 69 10.39 -1.67 0.62
C THR A 69 9.12 -1.71 1.45
N VAL A 70 8.27 -2.71 1.20
CA VAL A 70 7.03 -2.91 1.96
C VAL A 70 7.33 -3.86 3.11
N LYS A 71 7.07 -3.37 4.32
CA LYS A 71 7.27 -4.15 5.55
C LYS A 71 5.92 -4.36 6.21
N ALA A 72 5.39 -5.55 6.07
CA ALA A 72 4.08 -5.90 6.63
C ALA A 72 4.21 -6.89 7.78
#